data_65442508d2e9a3761fc8c99eefe71971
#
_entry.id   65442508d2e9a3761fc8c99eefe71971
#
_cell.length_a   1.000
_cell.length_b   1.000
_cell.length_c   1.000
_cell.angle_alpha   90.00
_cell.angle_beta   90.00
_cell.angle_gamma   90.00
#
_symmetry.space_group_name_H-M   'P 1'
#
loop_
_entity.id
_entity.type
_entity.pdbx_description
1 polymer ?
#
loop_
_entity_poly.entity_id
_entity_poly.type
_entity_poly.pdbx_seq_one_letter_code
_entity_poly.pdbx_strand_id
1 'polypeptide(L)'
;MAKEILVEKYRPTSLDEMIWPDEKIKKQFQNMLDDGLSGHLLLHGGAGVGKSTISKIIANSISDDVLYINASDENNIDMVRTKIKDFCTCMGMSDVKVIILDEGDFLSANAQAALRNIMEEYHKFTRFILTANYPNKIIDPLKSRCQQFKFMSPSKKEIAKLVAKILKNEKVQFSVKQLLPFLTACQGDIRLTINTIQKHIIGDKLTDFTSLEDSIGDLIKHLQNRKFNLFRQEFMNRNVDIIGFYRYVFDNAKDITRNWVDLMLLIGEYSYRHSLSGDPYINLFSCALEIIKLIPGGD
;
A
#
# COMPACT_ATOMS: atom_id res chain seq x y z
N MET A 1 -20.92 -21.54 1.34
CA MET A 1 -19.51 -21.49 1.75
C MET A 1 -19.02 -20.06 1.59
N ALA A 2 -18.34 -19.49 2.59
CA ALA A 2 -17.75 -18.16 2.46
C ALA A 2 -16.69 -18.21 1.33
N LYS A 3 -16.74 -17.23 0.40
CA LYS A 3 -15.71 -17.11 -0.65
C LYS A 3 -14.37 -16.81 0.03
N GLU A 4 -13.38 -17.62 -0.25
CA GLU A 4 -12.02 -17.45 0.29
C GLU A 4 -11.42 -16.12 -0.21
N ILE A 5 -10.70 -15.44 0.67
CA ILE A 5 -10.07 -14.15 0.32
C ILE A 5 -8.84 -14.43 -0.54
N LEU A 6 -8.86 -14.02 -1.81
CA LEU A 6 -7.80 -14.33 -2.77
C LEU A 6 -6.41 -13.83 -2.32
N VAL A 7 -6.34 -12.68 -1.65
CA VAL A 7 -5.08 -12.14 -1.12
C VAL A 7 -4.41 -13.10 -0.13
N GLU A 8 -5.19 -13.79 0.70
CA GLU A 8 -4.64 -14.75 1.67
C GLU A 8 -4.37 -16.11 1.01
N LYS A 9 -5.28 -16.58 0.14
CA LYS A 9 -5.14 -17.84 -0.59
C LYS A 9 -3.87 -17.86 -1.48
N TYR A 10 -3.56 -16.74 -2.10
CA TYR A 10 -2.40 -16.59 -3.01
C TYR A 10 -1.24 -15.83 -2.37
N ARG A 11 -1.19 -15.76 -1.04
CA ARG A 11 -0.05 -15.19 -0.35
C ARG A 11 1.17 -16.09 -0.56
N PRO A 12 2.30 -15.58 -1.07
CA PRO A 12 3.51 -16.37 -1.25
C PRO A 12 3.97 -17.05 0.05
N THR A 13 4.36 -18.32 -0.08
CA THR A 13 4.90 -19.14 1.02
C THR A 13 6.39 -19.41 0.84
N SER A 14 6.94 -19.12 -0.33
CA SER A 14 8.36 -19.26 -0.66
C SER A 14 8.89 -18.04 -1.41
N LEU A 15 10.21 -17.87 -1.46
CA LEU A 15 10.86 -16.80 -2.22
C LEU A 15 10.58 -16.86 -3.71
N ASP A 16 10.38 -18.06 -4.26
CA ASP A 16 10.13 -18.26 -5.70
C ASP A 16 8.72 -17.82 -6.13
N GLU A 17 7.78 -17.79 -5.19
CA GLU A 17 6.43 -17.30 -5.43
C GLU A 17 6.32 -15.76 -5.34
N MET A 18 7.34 -15.12 -4.79
CA MET A 18 7.39 -13.66 -4.65
C MET A 18 7.63 -12.98 -6.00
N ILE A 19 7.04 -11.80 -6.18
CA ILE A 19 7.43 -10.88 -7.27
C ILE A 19 8.61 -10.04 -6.77
N TRP A 20 9.72 -10.14 -7.48
CA TRP A 20 10.93 -9.41 -7.14
C TRP A 20 11.12 -8.21 -8.05
N PRO A 21 11.37 -7.01 -7.51
CA PRO A 21 11.68 -5.84 -8.33
C PRO A 21 13.08 -5.92 -8.96
N ASP A 22 13.98 -6.72 -8.36
CA ASP A 22 15.36 -6.93 -8.82
C ASP A 22 15.84 -8.33 -8.42
N GLU A 23 16.41 -9.05 -9.38
CA GLU A 23 17.01 -10.38 -9.18
C GLU A 23 18.19 -10.36 -8.21
N LYS A 24 18.89 -9.22 -8.07
CA LYS A 24 19.96 -9.09 -7.09
C LYS A 24 19.43 -9.17 -5.66
N ILE A 25 18.30 -8.52 -5.40
CA ILE A 25 17.63 -8.59 -4.09
C ILE A 25 17.20 -10.04 -3.81
N LYS A 26 16.59 -10.72 -4.79
CA LYS A 26 16.21 -12.13 -4.64
C LYS A 26 17.40 -13.00 -4.24
N LYS A 27 18.54 -12.85 -4.92
CA LYS A 27 19.77 -13.61 -4.60
C LYS A 27 20.30 -13.31 -3.19
N GLN A 28 20.24 -12.04 -2.75
CA GLN A 28 20.64 -11.69 -1.40
C GLN A 28 19.78 -12.39 -0.34
N PHE A 29 18.45 -12.42 -0.53
CA PHE A 29 17.56 -13.15 0.36
C PHE A 29 17.75 -14.66 0.28
N GLN A 30 18.03 -15.22 -0.89
CA GLN A 30 18.34 -16.63 -1.02
C GLN A 30 19.61 -16.99 -0.23
N ASN A 31 20.68 -16.22 -0.36
CA ASN A 31 21.90 -16.42 0.42
C ASN A 31 21.64 -16.29 1.94
N MET A 32 20.75 -15.40 2.37
CA MET A 32 20.37 -15.29 3.77
C MET A 32 19.62 -16.52 4.29
N LEU A 33 18.87 -17.23 3.44
CA LEU A 33 18.24 -18.48 3.82
C LEU A 33 19.27 -19.63 3.89
N ASP A 34 20.22 -19.65 2.97
CA ASP A 34 21.22 -20.70 2.87
C ASP A 34 22.29 -20.58 3.99
N ASP A 35 22.74 -19.36 4.27
CA ASP A 35 23.82 -19.07 5.24
C ASP A 35 23.30 -18.67 6.64
N GLY A 36 22.00 -18.49 6.80
CA GLY A 36 21.38 -17.92 8.01
C GLY A 36 21.46 -16.39 8.07
N LEU A 37 20.64 -15.80 8.95
CA LEU A 37 20.58 -14.36 9.14
C LEU A 37 21.78 -13.86 9.96
N SER A 38 22.72 -13.20 9.33
CA SER A 38 23.91 -12.64 9.99
C SER A 38 23.63 -11.40 10.85
N GLY A 39 22.50 -10.70 10.63
CA GLY A 39 22.14 -9.45 11.32
C GLY A 39 20.64 -9.23 11.39
N HIS A 40 20.26 -8.05 11.88
CA HIS A 40 18.87 -7.61 11.88
C HIS A 40 18.49 -7.03 10.52
N LEU A 41 17.20 -7.08 10.17
CA LEU A 41 16.70 -6.57 8.88
C LEU A 41 15.73 -5.40 9.10
N LEU A 42 15.80 -4.42 8.21
CA LEU A 42 14.77 -3.39 8.03
C LEU A 42 14.28 -3.42 6.59
N LEU A 43 13.06 -3.90 6.41
CA LEU A 43 12.39 -3.98 5.11
C LEU A 43 11.47 -2.77 4.96
N HIS A 44 11.76 -1.85 4.04
CA HIS A 44 10.97 -0.64 3.91
C HIS A 44 10.52 -0.39 2.47
N GLY A 45 9.41 0.34 2.30
CA GLY A 45 8.83 0.65 0.99
C GLY A 45 7.31 0.85 1.05
N GLY A 46 6.68 1.05 -0.09
CA GLY A 46 5.24 1.29 -0.18
C GLY A 46 4.36 0.18 0.42
N ALA A 47 3.07 0.46 0.60
CA ALA A 47 2.10 -0.54 1.03
C ALA A 47 1.95 -1.65 -0.02
N GLY A 48 1.56 -2.87 0.41
CA GLY A 48 1.20 -3.97 -0.49
C GLY A 48 2.30 -4.55 -1.38
N VAL A 49 3.59 -4.20 -1.15
CA VAL A 49 4.73 -4.69 -1.95
C VAL A 49 5.36 -5.99 -1.43
N GLY A 50 4.79 -6.61 -0.40
CA GLY A 50 5.21 -7.93 0.10
C GLY A 50 6.18 -7.92 1.28
N LYS A 51 6.46 -6.80 1.96
CA LYS A 51 7.37 -6.71 3.12
C LYS A 51 7.02 -7.69 4.25
N SER A 52 5.77 -7.69 4.70
CA SER A 52 5.30 -8.59 5.77
C SER A 52 5.26 -10.06 5.33
N THR A 53 5.10 -10.31 4.04
CA THR A 53 5.14 -11.68 3.49
C THR A 53 6.56 -12.23 3.53
N ILE A 54 7.53 -11.47 3.02
CA ILE A 54 8.93 -11.91 3.02
C ILE A 54 9.50 -12.03 4.44
N SER A 55 9.13 -11.12 5.36
CA SER A 55 9.57 -11.23 6.75
C SER A 55 9.14 -12.56 7.39
N LYS A 56 7.91 -13.02 7.09
CA LYS A 56 7.40 -14.32 7.57
C LYS A 56 8.11 -15.50 6.90
N ILE A 57 8.34 -15.42 5.57
CA ILE A 57 9.06 -16.48 4.83
C ILE A 57 10.45 -16.65 5.42
N ILE A 58 11.20 -15.55 5.59
CA ILE A 58 12.56 -15.61 6.15
C ILE A 58 12.55 -16.15 7.58
N ALA A 59 11.69 -15.61 8.43
CA ALA A 59 11.64 -16.01 9.84
C ALA A 59 11.36 -17.51 9.99
N ASN A 60 10.33 -18.01 9.31
CA ASN A 60 9.92 -19.42 9.39
C ASN A 60 10.92 -20.37 8.71
N SER A 61 11.77 -19.89 7.80
CA SER A 61 12.82 -20.70 7.20
C SER A 61 14.06 -20.83 8.07
N ILE A 62 14.26 -19.90 9.00
CA ILE A 62 15.48 -19.82 9.84
C ILE A 62 15.24 -20.38 11.24
N SER A 63 14.02 -20.24 11.76
CA SER A 63 13.72 -20.56 13.16
C SER A 63 12.29 -21.04 13.33
N ASP A 64 12.12 -22.05 14.22
CA ASP A 64 10.80 -22.44 14.73
C ASP A 64 10.33 -21.50 15.86
N ASP A 65 11.26 -20.74 16.48
CA ASP A 65 10.97 -19.76 17.52
C ASP A 65 10.78 -18.38 16.91
N VAL A 66 9.55 -18.09 16.44
CA VAL A 66 9.19 -16.82 15.81
C VAL A 66 8.14 -16.09 16.61
N LEU A 67 8.43 -14.84 17.01
CA LEU A 67 7.48 -13.91 17.60
C LEU A 67 7.05 -12.87 16.55
N TYR A 68 5.75 -12.81 16.26
CA TYR A 68 5.18 -11.79 15.38
C TYR A 68 4.41 -10.75 16.19
N ILE A 69 4.77 -9.48 16.02
CA ILE A 69 4.11 -8.33 16.63
C ILE A 69 3.78 -7.32 15.54
N ASN A 70 2.53 -6.86 15.53
CA ASN A 70 2.12 -5.73 14.72
C ASN A 70 2.22 -4.45 15.56
N ALA A 71 3.15 -3.56 15.21
CA ALA A 71 3.39 -2.33 15.94
C ALA A 71 2.27 -1.28 15.79
N SER A 72 1.33 -1.47 14.84
CA SER A 72 0.13 -0.63 14.77
C SER A 72 -0.86 -0.93 15.89
N ASP A 73 -0.88 -2.17 16.37
CA ASP A 73 -1.77 -2.61 17.44
C ASP A 73 -1.14 -2.43 18.81
N GLU A 74 0.17 -2.68 18.91
CA GLU A 74 0.94 -2.63 20.13
C GLU A 74 2.21 -1.80 19.94
N ASN A 75 2.18 -0.50 20.23
CA ASN A 75 3.23 0.47 19.88
C ASN A 75 3.98 1.08 21.08
N ASN A 76 3.67 0.67 22.29
CA ASN A 76 4.19 1.27 23.51
C ASN A 76 5.50 0.60 24.02
N ILE A 77 6.17 1.29 24.95
CA ILE A 77 7.42 0.82 25.54
C ILE A 77 7.23 -0.44 26.39
N ASP A 78 6.05 -0.64 26.99
CA ASP A 78 5.78 -1.76 27.89
C ASP A 78 5.72 -3.08 27.11
N MET A 79 5.16 -3.06 25.88
CA MET A 79 5.22 -4.19 24.97
C MET A 79 6.68 -4.61 24.69
N VAL A 80 7.55 -3.64 24.40
CA VAL A 80 8.96 -3.91 24.13
C VAL A 80 9.67 -4.49 25.35
N ARG A 81 9.42 -3.91 26.52
CA ARG A 81 10.07 -4.34 27.77
C ARG A 81 9.61 -5.69 28.29
N THR A 82 8.34 -6.03 28.07
CA THR A 82 7.77 -7.29 28.56
C THR A 82 7.80 -8.35 27.47
N LYS A 83 6.93 -8.29 26.47
CA LYS A 83 6.78 -9.36 25.47
C LYS A 83 8.08 -9.69 24.73
N ILE A 84 8.80 -8.66 24.24
CA ILE A 84 10.02 -8.86 23.47
C ILE A 84 11.12 -9.39 24.38
N LYS A 85 11.31 -8.80 25.57
CA LYS A 85 12.34 -9.22 26.49
C LYS A 85 12.09 -10.63 27.01
N ASP A 86 10.85 -10.94 27.40
CA ASP A 86 10.48 -12.28 27.87
C ASP A 86 10.75 -13.33 26.79
N PHE A 87 10.38 -13.05 25.54
CA PHE A 87 10.67 -13.94 24.42
C PHE A 87 12.18 -14.13 24.21
N CYS A 88 12.99 -13.07 24.34
CA CYS A 88 14.45 -13.18 24.23
C CYS A 88 15.07 -14.03 25.32
N THR A 89 14.53 -13.97 26.55
CA THR A 89 15.09 -14.66 27.75
C THR A 89 14.60 -16.10 27.91
N CYS A 90 13.42 -16.45 27.39
CA CYS A 90 12.91 -17.83 27.45
C CYS A 90 13.85 -18.78 26.71
N MET A 91 13.89 -20.05 27.15
CA MET A 91 14.56 -21.10 26.37
C MET A 91 13.78 -21.32 25.05
N GLY A 92 14.50 -21.41 23.94
CA GLY A 92 13.95 -21.70 22.61
C GLY A 92 14.28 -23.12 22.16
N MET A 93 13.63 -23.57 21.09
CA MET A 93 13.93 -24.83 20.41
C MET A 93 15.02 -24.67 19.37
N SER A 94 15.14 -23.45 18.80
CA SER A 94 16.11 -23.10 17.78
C SER A 94 17.33 -22.39 18.35
N ASP A 95 18.48 -22.50 17.67
CA ASP A 95 19.71 -21.78 18.04
C ASP A 95 19.55 -20.26 17.97
N VAL A 96 18.68 -19.80 17.07
CA VAL A 96 18.38 -18.38 16.86
C VAL A 96 16.87 -18.16 16.89
N LYS A 97 16.41 -17.19 17.67
CA LYS A 97 15.03 -16.74 17.70
C LYS A 97 14.83 -15.60 16.72
N VAL A 98 13.64 -15.49 16.14
CA VAL A 98 13.31 -14.39 15.23
C VAL A 98 12.12 -13.60 15.76
N ILE A 99 12.26 -12.28 15.77
CA ILE A 99 11.19 -11.34 16.14
C ILE A 99 10.85 -10.49 14.93
N ILE A 100 9.61 -10.59 14.47
CA ILE A 100 9.06 -9.74 13.41
C ILE A 100 8.30 -8.59 14.06
N LEU A 101 8.72 -7.36 13.75
CA LEU A 101 8.02 -6.15 14.11
C LEU A 101 7.42 -5.55 12.83
N ASP A 102 6.17 -5.93 12.55
CA ASP A 102 5.48 -5.43 11.37
C ASP A 102 4.97 -4.00 11.64
N GLU A 103 5.05 -3.14 10.64
CA GLU A 103 4.70 -1.71 10.76
C GLU A 103 5.48 -0.97 11.86
N GLY A 104 6.77 -1.25 12.01
CA GLY A 104 7.63 -0.68 13.06
C GLY A 104 7.71 0.86 13.08
N ASP A 105 7.32 1.53 12.02
CA ASP A 105 7.17 2.99 11.94
C ASP A 105 6.00 3.54 12.78
N PHE A 106 5.15 2.68 13.36
CA PHE A 106 4.14 3.04 14.36
C PHE A 106 4.66 2.99 15.80
N LEU A 107 5.84 2.37 16.05
CA LEU A 107 6.43 2.35 17.37
C LEU A 107 6.71 3.77 17.88
N SER A 108 6.36 4.05 19.12
CA SER A 108 6.73 5.31 19.77
C SER A 108 8.27 5.47 19.87
N ALA A 109 8.77 6.70 19.92
CA ALA A 109 10.21 6.97 20.02
C ALA A 109 10.84 6.28 21.24
N ASN A 110 10.11 6.23 22.37
CA ASN A 110 10.56 5.56 23.58
C ASN A 110 10.62 4.02 23.41
N ALA A 111 9.65 3.44 22.70
CA ALA A 111 9.65 2.02 22.36
C ALA A 111 10.82 1.67 21.44
N GLN A 112 11.10 2.48 20.45
CA GLN A 112 12.24 2.31 19.57
C GLN A 112 13.57 2.42 20.30
N ALA A 113 13.71 3.36 21.25
CA ALA A 113 14.91 3.49 22.09
C ALA A 113 15.12 2.28 23.00
N ALA A 114 14.04 1.72 23.58
CA ALA A 114 14.11 0.50 24.39
C ALA A 114 14.47 -0.72 23.53
N LEU A 115 13.88 -0.82 22.32
CA LEU A 115 14.16 -1.89 21.35
C LEU A 115 15.64 -1.93 20.98
N ARG A 116 16.25 -0.76 20.76
CA ARG A 116 17.69 -0.65 20.46
C ARG A 116 18.53 -1.38 21.51
N ASN A 117 18.25 -1.17 22.80
CA ASN A 117 19.02 -1.79 23.88
C ASN A 117 18.84 -3.32 23.88
N ILE A 118 17.61 -3.80 23.66
CA ILE A 118 17.32 -5.24 23.58
C ILE A 118 18.02 -5.87 22.38
N MET A 119 18.03 -5.20 21.23
CA MET A 119 18.74 -5.68 20.04
C MET A 119 20.24 -5.83 20.29
N GLU A 120 20.85 -4.92 21.07
CA GLU A 120 22.27 -5.01 21.48
C GLU A 120 22.51 -6.15 22.50
N GLU A 121 21.61 -6.29 23.48
CA GLU A 121 21.74 -7.27 24.56
C GLU A 121 21.61 -8.71 24.04
N TYR A 122 20.65 -8.95 23.12
CA TYR A 122 20.29 -10.31 22.67
C TYR A 122 20.77 -10.64 21.25
N HIS A 123 21.67 -9.85 20.65
CA HIS A 123 22.11 -10.02 19.24
C HIS A 123 22.68 -11.42 18.95
N LYS A 124 23.22 -12.13 19.92
CA LYS A 124 23.82 -13.46 19.72
C LYS A 124 22.77 -14.52 19.36
N PHE A 125 21.61 -14.46 20.00
CA PHE A 125 20.57 -15.50 19.92
C PHE A 125 19.25 -15.01 19.32
N THR A 126 19.14 -13.72 18.98
CA THR A 126 17.89 -13.16 18.46
C THR A 126 18.15 -12.31 17.24
N ARG A 127 17.31 -12.47 16.21
CA ARG A 127 17.28 -11.63 15.02
C ARG A 127 15.96 -10.85 14.96
N PHE A 128 16.06 -9.60 14.59
CA PHE A 128 14.91 -8.72 14.43
C PHE A 128 14.69 -8.42 12.94
N ILE A 129 13.46 -8.56 12.52
CA ILE A 129 13.01 -8.18 11.17
C ILE A 129 11.95 -7.09 11.35
N LEU A 130 12.31 -5.86 11.04
CA LEU A 130 11.41 -4.71 11.08
C LEU A 130 10.85 -4.47 9.68
N THR A 131 9.56 -4.20 9.57
CA THR A 131 8.98 -3.64 8.35
C THR A 131 8.53 -2.20 8.59
N ALA A 132 8.61 -1.35 7.57
CA ALA A 132 8.19 0.04 7.67
C ALA A 132 7.66 0.56 6.32
N ASN A 133 6.59 1.35 6.36
CA ASN A 133 6.13 2.10 5.19
C ASN A 133 6.89 3.43 5.09
N TYR A 134 7.19 4.05 6.22
CA TYR A 134 7.86 5.35 6.33
C TYR A 134 9.19 5.20 7.09
N PRO A 135 10.32 4.90 6.42
CA PRO A 135 11.61 4.66 7.07
C PRO A 135 12.15 5.88 7.83
N ASN A 136 11.68 7.08 7.50
CA ASN A 136 12.01 8.32 8.22
C ASN A 136 11.43 8.39 9.64
N LYS A 137 10.41 7.58 9.97
CA LYS A 137 9.87 7.45 11.33
C LYS A 137 10.68 6.50 12.21
N ILE A 138 11.58 5.69 11.62
CA ILE A 138 12.50 4.83 12.37
C ILE A 138 13.72 5.65 12.77
N ILE A 139 14.09 5.61 14.05
CA ILE A 139 15.26 6.34 14.58
C ILE A 139 16.57 5.80 13.98
N ASP A 140 17.54 6.69 13.75
CA ASP A 140 18.81 6.31 13.12
C ASP A 140 19.61 5.25 13.90
N PRO A 141 19.58 5.22 15.25
CA PRO A 141 20.22 4.15 16.01
C PRO A 141 19.66 2.73 15.75
N LEU A 142 18.39 2.59 15.37
CA LEU A 142 17.84 1.29 14.92
C LEU A 142 18.23 0.98 13.48
N LYS A 143 18.16 1.98 12.59
CA LYS A 143 18.57 1.81 11.19
C LYS A 143 20.01 1.34 11.04
N SER A 144 20.91 1.90 11.85
CA SER A 144 22.35 1.54 11.82
C SER A 144 22.65 0.11 12.26
N ARG A 145 21.71 -0.54 12.98
CA ARG A 145 21.82 -1.93 13.43
C ARG A 145 21.18 -2.93 12.49
N CYS A 146 20.48 -2.43 11.48
CA CYS A 146 19.76 -3.27 10.53
C CYS A 146 20.39 -3.18 9.13
N GLN A 147 20.42 -4.30 8.43
CA GLN A 147 20.59 -4.31 7.00
C GLN A 147 19.29 -3.82 6.36
N GLN A 148 19.37 -2.75 5.58
CA GLN A 148 18.20 -2.07 5.03
C GLN A 148 17.93 -2.55 3.60
N PHE A 149 16.69 -2.96 3.33
CA PHE A 149 16.22 -3.35 2.01
C PHE A 149 15.01 -2.53 1.60
N LYS A 150 15.16 -1.81 0.49
CA LYS A 150 14.07 -1.02 -0.09
C LYS A 150 13.27 -1.87 -1.04
N PHE A 151 12.00 -2.08 -0.72
CA PHE A 151 11.04 -2.73 -1.60
C PHE A 151 10.35 -1.67 -2.46
N MET A 152 10.52 -1.81 -3.77
CA MET A 152 9.83 -0.96 -4.75
C MET A 152 8.58 -1.67 -5.26
N SER A 153 7.60 -0.89 -5.70
CA SER A 153 6.43 -1.45 -6.36
C SER A 153 6.83 -2.20 -7.63
N PRO A 154 6.35 -3.42 -7.83
CA PRO A 154 6.60 -4.16 -9.06
C PRO A 154 6.04 -3.46 -10.29
N SER A 155 6.55 -3.81 -11.45
CA SER A 155 6.03 -3.28 -12.71
C SER A 155 4.58 -3.74 -12.95
N LYS A 156 3.80 -2.91 -13.64
CA LYS A 156 2.43 -3.28 -14.06
C LYS A 156 2.40 -4.63 -14.78
N LYS A 157 3.45 -4.95 -15.55
CA LYS A 157 3.56 -6.22 -16.30
C LYS A 157 3.70 -7.43 -15.38
N GLU A 158 4.45 -7.32 -14.30
CA GLU A 158 4.63 -8.39 -13.32
C GLU A 158 3.36 -8.63 -12.51
N ILE A 159 2.71 -7.56 -12.06
CA ILE A 159 1.43 -7.67 -11.37
C ILE A 159 0.36 -8.26 -12.28
N ALA A 160 0.32 -7.86 -13.57
CA ALA A 160 -0.60 -8.44 -14.56
C ALA A 160 -0.39 -9.95 -14.71
N LYS A 161 0.86 -10.43 -14.75
CA LYS A 161 1.16 -11.85 -14.81
C LYS A 161 0.65 -12.61 -13.58
N LEU A 162 0.88 -12.07 -12.38
CA LEU A 162 0.39 -12.65 -11.13
C LEU A 162 -1.13 -12.73 -11.14
N VAL A 163 -1.80 -11.64 -11.43
CA VAL A 163 -3.26 -11.56 -11.46
C VAL A 163 -3.85 -12.51 -12.50
N ALA A 164 -3.26 -12.56 -13.70
CA ALA A 164 -3.68 -13.51 -14.74
C ALA A 164 -3.53 -14.98 -14.30
N LYS A 165 -2.46 -15.31 -13.55
CA LYS A 165 -2.28 -16.63 -12.94
C LYS A 165 -3.37 -16.95 -11.94
N ILE A 166 -3.68 -15.99 -11.04
CA ILE A 166 -4.75 -16.12 -10.03
C ILE A 166 -6.10 -16.35 -10.71
N LEU A 167 -6.49 -15.50 -11.66
CA LEU A 167 -7.79 -15.60 -12.34
C LEU A 167 -7.93 -16.92 -13.13
N LYS A 168 -6.86 -17.41 -13.75
CA LYS A 168 -6.85 -18.72 -14.41
C LYS A 168 -7.07 -19.85 -13.41
N ASN A 169 -6.39 -19.83 -12.27
CA ASN A 169 -6.55 -20.83 -11.22
C ASN A 169 -7.96 -20.84 -10.64
N GLU A 170 -8.57 -19.66 -10.50
CA GLU A 170 -9.98 -19.50 -10.05
C GLU A 170 -11.00 -19.76 -11.17
N LYS A 171 -10.54 -20.14 -12.38
CA LYS A 171 -11.40 -20.39 -13.57
C LYS A 171 -12.27 -19.20 -13.96
N VAL A 172 -11.79 -17.97 -13.71
CA VAL A 172 -12.47 -16.74 -14.06
C VAL A 172 -12.16 -16.38 -15.51
N GLN A 173 -13.18 -16.09 -16.30
CA GLN A 173 -13.04 -15.61 -17.68
C GLN A 173 -12.69 -14.11 -17.66
N PHE A 174 -11.61 -13.75 -18.33
CA PHE A 174 -11.14 -12.36 -18.44
C PHE A 174 -10.38 -12.12 -19.75
N SER A 175 -10.26 -10.88 -20.15
CA SER A 175 -9.33 -10.43 -21.21
C SER A 175 -8.17 -9.65 -20.58
N VAL A 176 -6.99 -9.73 -21.19
CA VAL A 176 -5.80 -9.01 -20.72
C VAL A 176 -6.03 -7.48 -20.72
N LYS A 177 -6.84 -6.99 -21.65
CA LYS A 177 -7.20 -5.56 -21.75
C LYS A 177 -7.99 -5.08 -20.54
N GLN A 178 -8.83 -5.93 -19.94
CA GLN A 178 -9.62 -5.58 -18.76
C GLN A 178 -8.75 -5.39 -17.52
N LEU A 179 -7.52 -5.94 -17.46
CA LEU A 179 -6.64 -5.78 -16.31
C LEU A 179 -5.98 -4.39 -16.21
N LEU A 180 -5.79 -3.71 -17.34
CA LEU A 180 -5.05 -2.44 -17.38
C LEU A 180 -5.65 -1.34 -16.49
N PRO A 181 -6.97 -1.09 -16.46
CA PRO A 181 -7.58 -0.11 -15.56
C PRO A 181 -7.30 -0.43 -14.08
N PHE A 182 -7.42 -1.70 -13.66
CA PHE A 182 -7.12 -2.12 -12.28
C PHE A 182 -5.66 -1.83 -11.90
N LEU A 183 -4.73 -2.20 -12.79
CA LEU A 183 -3.29 -2.01 -12.56
C LEU A 183 -2.90 -0.53 -12.49
N THR A 184 -3.61 0.31 -13.21
CA THR A 184 -3.37 1.75 -13.20
C THR A 184 -3.90 2.37 -11.92
N ALA A 185 -5.12 2.04 -11.51
CA ALA A 185 -5.75 2.57 -10.31
C ALA A 185 -5.02 2.15 -9.02
N CYS A 186 -4.48 0.91 -8.97
CA CYS A 186 -3.83 0.39 -7.76
C CYS A 186 -2.34 0.75 -7.64
N GLN A 187 -1.75 1.45 -8.60
CA GLN A 187 -0.40 2.06 -8.56
C GLN A 187 0.73 1.15 -8.01
N GLY A 188 0.65 -0.16 -8.28
CA GLY A 188 1.68 -1.11 -7.88
C GLY A 188 1.49 -1.76 -6.50
N ASP A 189 0.39 -1.49 -5.80
CA ASP A 189 -0.02 -2.21 -4.61
C ASP A 189 -0.67 -3.54 -5.02
N ILE A 190 0.04 -4.66 -4.76
CA ILE A 190 -0.41 -6.01 -5.12
C ILE A 190 -1.67 -6.40 -4.34
N ARG A 191 -1.70 -6.09 -3.03
CA ARG A 191 -2.82 -6.42 -2.14
C ARG A 191 -4.09 -5.71 -2.59
N LEU A 192 -3.99 -4.40 -2.82
CA LEU A 192 -5.09 -3.59 -3.31
C LEU A 192 -5.57 -4.06 -4.68
N THR A 193 -4.65 -4.43 -5.59
CA THR A 193 -4.99 -4.93 -6.93
C THR A 193 -5.81 -6.21 -6.86
N ILE A 194 -5.36 -7.20 -6.08
CA ILE A 194 -6.06 -8.49 -5.95
C ILE A 194 -7.44 -8.29 -5.31
N ASN A 195 -7.53 -7.48 -4.24
CA ASN A 195 -8.79 -7.19 -3.57
C ASN A 195 -9.79 -6.47 -4.48
N THR A 196 -9.31 -5.48 -5.26
CA THR A 196 -10.16 -4.74 -6.21
C THR A 196 -10.67 -5.67 -7.30
N ILE A 197 -9.81 -6.51 -7.86
CA ILE A 197 -10.21 -7.51 -8.86
C ILE A 197 -11.21 -8.52 -8.27
N GLN A 198 -10.99 -9.01 -7.06
CA GLN A 198 -11.92 -9.94 -6.40
C GLN A 198 -13.33 -9.37 -6.27
N LYS A 199 -13.47 -8.07 -5.98
CA LYS A 199 -14.77 -7.38 -5.92
C LYS A 199 -15.49 -7.33 -7.27
N HIS A 200 -14.74 -7.38 -8.37
CA HIS A 200 -15.29 -7.29 -9.73
C HIS A 200 -15.48 -8.66 -10.40
N ILE A 201 -15.33 -9.76 -9.65
CA ILE A 201 -15.65 -11.10 -10.13
C ILE A 201 -17.11 -11.39 -9.81
N ILE A 202 -17.95 -11.50 -10.85
CA ILE A 202 -19.36 -11.89 -10.76
C ILE A 202 -19.51 -13.25 -11.44
N GLY A 203 -19.86 -14.26 -10.63
CA GLY A 203 -19.90 -15.64 -11.11
C GLY A 203 -18.51 -16.13 -11.51
N ASP A 204 -18.35 -16.45 -12.78
CA ASP A 204 -17.11 -16.92 -13.41
C ASP A 204 -16.46 -15.88 -14.34
N LYS A 205 -16.89 -14.61 -14.29
CA LYS A 205 -16.44 -13.56 -15.19
C LYS A 205 -15.91 -12.35 -14.45
N LEU A 206 -14.83 -11.76 -14.97
CA LEU A 206 -14.36 -10.45 -14.54
C LEU A 206 -15.19 -9.37 -15.25
N THR A 207 -15.82 -8.50 -14.46
CA THR A 207 -16.55 -7.33 -15.00
C THR A 207 -15.58 -6.19 -15.28
N ASP A 208 -15.95 -5.31 -16.20
CA ASP A 208 -15.15 -4.14 -16.52
C ASP A 208 -15.05 -3.21 -15.31
N PHE A 209 -13.85 -2.69 -15.13
CA PHE A 209 -13.53 -1.72 -14.09
C PHE A 209 -13.40 -0.35 -14.73
N THR A 210 -14.29 0.57 -14.37
CA THR A 210 -14.11 1.99 -14.68
C THR A 210 -13.26 2.56 -13.55
N SER A 211 -12.06 2.99 -13.87
CA SER A 211 -11.18 3.61 -12.87
C SER A 211 -11.84 4.87 -12.32
N LEU A 212 -11.49 5.26 -11.08
CA LEU A 212 -11.89 6.56 -10.54
C LEU A 212 -11.45 7.70 -11.47
N GLU A 213 -10.28 7.55 -12.10
CA GLU A 213 -9.72 8.50 -13.05
C GLU A 213 -10.59 8.63 -14.31
N ASP A 214 -11.03 7.52 -14.90
CA ASP A 214 -11.94 7.54 -16.06
C ASP A 214 -13.31 8.11 -15.67
N SER A 215 -13.84 7.71 -14.51
CA SER A 215 -15.10 8.25 -13.99
C SER A 215 -15.03 9.76 -13.75
N ILE A 216 -13.94 10.25 -13.17
CA ILE A 216 -13.72 11.69 -12.93
C ILE A 216 -13.44 12.39 -14.25
N GLY A 217 -12.69 11.79 -15.16
CA GLY A 217 -12.43 12.35 -16.49
C GLY A 217 -13.72 12.63 -17.27
N ASP A 218 -14.70 11.73 -17.22
CA ASP A 218 -16.01 11.96 -17.81
C ASP A 218 -16.79 13.08 -17.12
N LEU A 219 -16.72 13.15 -15.78
CA LEU A 219 -17.31 14.24 -14.99
C LEU A 219 -16.69 15.60 -15.36
N ILE A 220 -15.39 15.66 -15.59
CA ILE A 220 -14.69 16.88 -16.04
C ILE A 220 -15.16 17.30 -17.43
N LYS A 221 -15.39 16.36 -18.35
CA LYS A 221 -15.96 16.68 -19.68
C LYS A 221 -17.31 17.38 -19.57
N HIS A 222 -18.14 17.02 -18.55
CA HIS A 222 -19.39 17.74 -18.33
C HIS A 222 -19.15 19.19 -17.87
N LEU A 223 -18.13 19.45 -17.04
CA LEU A 223 -17.75 20.81 -16.64
C LEU A 223 -17.16 21.60 -17.81
N GLN A 224 -16.31 20.97 -18.65
CA GLN A 224 -15.77 21.57 -19.86
C GLN A 224 -16.87 21.96 -20.84
N ASN A 225 -17.93 21.16 -20.92
CA ASN A 225 -19.11 21.43 -21.74
C ASN A 225 -20.16 22.31 -21.04
N ARG A 226 -19.85 22.88 -19.87
CA ARG A 226 -20.74 23.73 -19.05
C ARG A 226 -22.07 23.06 -18.66
N LYS A 227 -22.10 21.72 -18.58
CA LYS A 227 -23.29 20.94 -18.25
C LYS A 227 -23.32 20.62 -16.74
N PHE A 228 -23.43 21.65 -15.90
CA PHE A 228 -23.38 21.53 -14.45
C PHE A 228 -24.42 20.55 -13.87
N ASN A 229 -25.67 20.61 -14.33
CA ASN A 229 -26.72 19.73 -13.83
C ASN A 229 -26.41 18.25 -14.08
N LEU A 230 -25.83 17.93 -15.24
CA LEU A 230 -25.42 16.57 -15.59
C LEU A 230 -24.22 16.13 -14.75
N PHE A 231 -23.24 17.01 -14.56
CA PHE A 231 -22.13 16.78 -13.64
C PHE A 231 -22.64 16.43 -12.24
N ARG A 232 -23.53 17.27 -11.67
CA ARG A 232 -24.09 17.05 -10.34
C ARG A 232 -24.82 15.70 -10.21
N GLN A 233 -25.68 15.38 -11.17
CA GLN A 233 -26.44 14.13 -11.19
C GLN A 233 -25.52 12.91 -11.28
N GLU A 234 -24.55 12.92 -12.21
CA GLU A 234 -23.64 11.79 -12.38
C GLU A 234 -22.64 11.65 -11.21
N PHE A 235 -22.17 12.76 -10.64
CA PHE A 235 -21.31 12.72 -9.46
C PHE A 235 -22.01 11.98 -8.30
N MET A 236 -23.25 12.31 -8.02
CA MET A 236 -24.05 11.68 -6.96
C MET A 236 -24.30 10.18 -7.26
N ASN A 237 -24.55 9.83 -8.52
CA ASN A 237 -24.85 8.44 -8.91
C ASN A 237 -23.61 7.54 -8.91
N ARG A 238 -22.44 8.07 -9.24
CA ARG A 238 -21.19 7.29 -9.35
C ARG A 238 -20.47 7.08 -8.01
N ASN A 239 -20.95 7.68 -6.95
CA ASN A 239 -20.36 7.59 -5.60
C ASN A 239 -18.86 7.91 -5.57
N VAL A 240 -18.45 8.95 -6.33
CA VAL A 240 -17.06 9.40 -6.42
C VAL A 240 -16.65 10.08 -5.12
N ASP A 241 -15.46 9.74 -4.62
CA ASP A 241 -14.89 10.43 -3.47
C ASP A 241 -14.50 11.87 -3.80
N ILE A 242 -14.93 12.81 -2.95
CA ILE A 242 -14.71 14.25 -3.16
C ILE A 242 -13.23 14.61 -3.10
N ILE A 243 -12.47 14.00 -2.19
CA ILE A 243 -11.03 14.25 -2.06
C ILE A 243 -10.31 13.71 -3.29
N GLY A 244 -10.70 12.51 -3.75
CA GLY A 244 -10.19 11.92 -4.99
C GLY A 244 -10.49 12.79 -6.22
N PHE A 245 -11.66 13.43 -6.28
CA PHE A 245 -11.99 14.40 -7.32
C PHE A 245 -11.07 15.62 -7.29
N TYR A 246 -10.87 16.26 -6.13
CA TYR A 246 -9.95 17.40 -6.01
C TYR A 246 -8.52 17.02 -6.41
N ARG A 247 -8.06 15.86 -5.96
CA ARG A 247 -6.71 15.36 -6.30
C ARG A 247 -6.55 15.17 -7.80
N TYR A 248 -7.51 14.51 -8.44
CA TYR A 248 -7.48 14.29 -9.87
C TYR A 248 -7.43 15.61 -10.66
N VAL A 249 -8.31 16.58 -10.30
CA VAL A 249 -8.34 17.89 -10.97
C VAL A 249 -7.03 18.64 -10.79
N PHE A 250 -6.42 18.58 -9.60
CA PHE A 250 -5.13 19.20 -9.31
C PHE A 250 -4.01 18.60 -10.15
N ASP A 251 -3.91 17.26 -10.18
CA ASP A 251 -2.84 16.55 -10.88
C ASP A 251 -2.96 16.67 -12.41
N ASN A 252 -4.18 16.82 -12.95
CA ASN A 252 -4.46 16.93 -14.38
C ASN A 252 -4.88 18.35 -14.82
N ALA A 253 -4.59 19.39 -14.04
CA ALA A 253 -5.06 20.75 -14.29
C ALA A 253 -4.69 21.30 -15.67
N LYS A 254 -3.51 20.96 -16.19
CA LYS A 254 -3.02 21.39 -17.52
C LYS A 254 -3.86 20.83 -18.67
N ASP A 255 -4.40 19.62 -18.50
CA ASP A 255 -5.22 18.96 -19.53
C ASP A 255 -6.68 19.43 -19.48
N ILE A 256 -7.09 20.04 -18.36
CA ILE A 256 -8.46 20.52 -18.14
C ILE A 256 -8.67 21.92 -18.70
N THR A 257 -7.72 22.85 -18.46
CA THR A 257 -7.85 24.25 -18.89
C THR A 257 -6.51 24.92 -19.15
N ARG A 258 -6.52 25.93 -20.04
CA ARG A 258 -5.35 26.80 -20.25
C ARG A 258 -4.99 27.62 -19.00
N ASN A 259 -5.98 27.96 -18.16
CA ASN A 259 -5.82 28.67 -16.90
C ASN A 259 -5.50 27.68 -15.75
N TRP A 260 -4.61 26.73 -16.00
CA TRP A 260 -4.31 25.64 -15.08
C TRP A 260 -3.74 26.11 -13.72
N VAL A 261 -3.03 27.26 -13.69
CA VAL A 261 -2.50 27.84 -12.45
C VAL A 261 -3.62 28.28 -11.52
N ASP A 262 -4.59 29.02 -12.07
CA ASP A 262 -5.76 29.48 -11.31
C ASP A 262 -6.62 28.30 -10.85
N LEU A 263 -6.71 27.26 -11.70
CA LEU A 263 -7.40 26.02 -11.33
C LEU A 263 -6.73 25.30 -10.16
N MET A 264 -5.40 25.19 -10.15
CA MET A 264 -4.68 24.57 -9.02
C MET A 264 -4.86 25.36 -7.73
N LEU A 265 -4.81 26.70 -7.78
CA LEU A 265 -5.05 27.56 -6.61
C LEU A 265 -6.49 27.39 -6.10
N LEU A 266 -7.45 27.38 -6.99
CA LEU A 266 -8.86 27.14 -6.69
C LEU A 266 -9.07 25.82 -5.97
N ILE A 267 -8.51 24.73 -6.50
CA ILE A 267 -8.62 23.40 -5.91
C ILE A 267 -7.94 23.35 -4.54
N GLY A 268 -6.79 23.98 -4.37
CA GLY A 268 -6.12 24.09 -3.07
C GLY A 268 -7.01 24.75 -2.01
N GLU A 269 -7.68 25.85 -2.38
CA GLU A 269 -8.61 26.56 -1.48
C GLU A 269 -9.84 25.71 -1.14
N TYR A 270 -10.49 25.10 -2.13
CA TYR A 270 -11.67 24.27 -1.90
C TYR A 270 -11.37 22.97 -1.18
N SER A 271 -10.18 22.39 -1.36
CA SER A 271 -9.70 21.24 -0.59
C SER A 271 -9.51 21.59 0.88
N TYR A 272 -8.98 22.78 1.19
CA TYR A 272 -8.88 23.29 2.56
C TYR A 272 -10.26 23.55 3.17
N ARG A 273 -11.15 24.24 2.45
CA ARG A 273 -12.54 24.48 2.88
C ARG A 273 -13.31 23.18 3.11
N HIS A 274 -13.01 22.13 2.35
CA HIS A 274 -13.65 20.82 2.51
C HIS A 274 -13.42 20.24 3.91
N SER A 275 -12.24 20.42 4.48
CA SER A 275 -11.91 19.94 5.83
C SER A 275 -12.68 20.68 6.95
N LEU A 276 -13.22 21.85 6.64
CA LEU A 276 -13.97 22.71 7.58
C LEU A 276 -15.48 22.74 7.30
N SER A 277 -15.92 22.17 6.18
CA SER A 277 -17.30 22.28 5.71
C SER A 277 -18.22 21.33 6.45
N GLY A 278 -19.36 21.85 6.93
CA GLY A 278 -20.45 21.05 7.48
C GLY A 278 -21.21 20.23 6.43
N ASP A 279 -21.19 20.67 5.17
CA ASP A 279 -21.73 19.91 4.01
C ASP A 279 -20.69 19.89 2.88
N PRO A 280 -20.01 18.75 2.71
CA PRO A 280 -18.99 18.56 1.69
C PRO A 280 -19.50 18.74 0.25
N TYR A 281 -20.76 18.42 -0.02
CA TYR A 281 -21.32 18.51 -1.37
C TYR A 281 -21.60 19.96 -1.79
N ILE A 282 -22.03 20.84 -0.87
CA ILE A 282 -22.18 22.25 -1.16
C ILE A 282 -20.83 22.84 -1.56
N ASN A 283 -19.78 22.53 -0.82
CA ASN A 283 -18.43 22.97 -1.13
C ASN A 283 -17.96 22.47 -2.51
N LEU A 284 -18.15 21.18 -2.80
CA LEU A 284 -17.80 20.58 -4.09
C LEU A 284 -18.54 21.23 -5.26
N PHE A 285 -19.84 21.38 -5.17
CA PHE A 285 -20.63 21.95 -6.26
C PHE A 285 -20.35 23.43 -6.48
N SER A 286 -20.03 24.18 -5.41
CA SER A 286 -19.53 25.55 -5.54
C SER A 286 -18.18 25.58 -6.28
N CYS A 287 -17.27 24.67 -5.93
CA CYS A 287 -16.01 24.51 -6.66
C CYS A 287 -16.23 24.20 -8.15
N ALA A 288 -17.14 23.29 -8.46
CA ALA A 288 -17.46 22.92 -9.84
C ALA A 288 -17.98 24.11 -10.67
N LEU A 289 -18.77 25.00 -10.08
CA LEU A 289 -19.23 26.24 -10.73
C LEU A 289 -18.08 27.23 -10.99
N GLU A 290 -17.13 27.34 -10.06
CA GLU A 290 -15.94 28.17 -10.28
C GLU A 290 -15.01 27.55 -11.36
N ILE A 291 -14.86 26.22 -11.40
CA ILE A 291 -14.13 25.53 -12.47
C ILE A 291 -14.72 25.89 -13.84
N ILE A 292 -16.05 25.87 -13.99
CA ILE A 292 -16.72 26.24 -15.23
C ILE A 292 -16.38 27.67 -15.68
N LYS A 293 -16.22 28.62 -14.74
CA LYS A 293 -15.82 30.00 -15.06
C LYS A 293 -14.37 30.08 -15.56
N LEU A 294 -13.48 29.25 -15.04
CA LEU A 294 -12.07 29.21 -15.46
C LEU A 294 -11.84 28.54 -16.81
N ILE A 295 -12.79 27.70 -17.26
CA ILE A 295 -12.70 27.06 -18.56
C ILE A 295 -13.16 28.05 -19.63
N PRO A 296 -12.31 28.43 -20.62
CA PRO A 296 -12.69 29.33 -21.70
C PRO A 296 -13.94 28.78 -22.39
N GLY A 297 -14.92 29.66 -22.64
CA GLY A 297 -16.07 29.28 -23.46
C GLY A 297 -15.56 28.94 -24.86
N GLY A 298 -15.87 27.75 -25.37
CA GLY A 298 -15.77 27.50 -26.79
C GLY A 298 -16.76 28.43 -27.51
N ASP A 299 -16.25 29.24 -28.42
CA ASP A 299 -17.05 30.00 -29.35
C ASP A 299 -17.86 29.04 -30.22
#